data_100d7975adf6134deb8d52f2c5d24972
#
_entry.id   100d7975adf6134deb8d52f2c5d24972
#
_cell.length_a   1.000
_cell.length_b   1.000
_cell.length_c   1.000
_cell.angle_alpha   90.00
_cell.angle_beta   90.00
_cell.angle_gamma   90.00
#
_symmetry.space_group_name_H-M   'P 1'
#
loop_
_entity.id
_entity.type
_entity.pdbx_description
1 polymer ?
#
loop_
_entity_poly.entity_id
_entity_poly.type
_entity_poly.pdbx_seq_one_letter_code
_entity_poly.pdbx_strand_id
1 'polypeptide(L)'
;MEKKLLIAVLIPPAVIIAYSLYFHIDFVNVLKTMDPVLLALFVATYLVQLLILAIRDSRITKVPYFTAFKARLLGNAVGLVIPGWAGQDLARASVYSRYNQDLVKSFALSLSEAFYDVVIGSLMFLVLVEIRASPVDFIYILATLGNVVGWVAGTGYVIFTSKKVVKAEERLIKLMRLENYYSLLQKGKDMVKEATTKEALIVNSLLTLLGYLVQSVAFYYIVPSFPLDVLVNMTYFAASLIPVPASSGFAELGLSIYFIPRVVVALRILELIDYSLGFLLIREISLKDLKRQFDEIRSYGKLSERPSS
;
A
#
# COMPACT_ATOMS: atom_id res chain seq x y z
N MET A 1 -18.04 -0.71 -15.22
CA MET A 1 -16.84 -0.35 -14.45
C MET A 1 -17.02 0.95 -13.68
N GLU A 2 -17.56 2.00 -14.29
CA GLU A 2 -17.75 3.31 -13.67
C GLU A 2 -18.59 3.33 -12.39
N LYS A 3 -19.75 2.61 -12.36
CA LYS A 3 -20.63 2.56 -11.18
C LYS A 3 -19.93 1.96 -9.95
N LYS A 4 -19.13 0.88 -10.13
CA LYS A 4 -18.39 0.26 -9.01
C LYS A 4 -17.28 1.17 -8.48
N LEU A 5 -16.62 1.90 -9.38
CA LEU A 5 -15.59 2.87 -9.02
C LEU A 5 -16.19 4.05 -8.25
N LEU A 6 -17.33 4.57 -8.74
CA LEU A 6 -18.06 5.64 -8.05
C LEU A 6 -18.48 5.22 -6.63
N ILE A 7 -19.01 4.00 -6.47
CA ILE A 7 -19.36 3.47 -5.16
C ILE A 7 -18.12 3.40 -4.25
N ALA A 8 -16.98 2.89 -4.76
CA ALA A 8 -15.75 2.78 -3.98
C ALA A 8 -15.22 4.14 -3.49
N VAL A 9 -15.33 5.20 -4.32
CA VAL A 9 -14.96 6.58 -3.94
C VAL A 9 -15.86 7.14 -2.84
N LEU A 10 -17.13 6.74 -2.84
CA LEU A 10 -18.11 7.27 -1.87
C LEU A 10 -18.08 6.54 -0.52
N ILE A 11 -17.52 5.32 -0.44
CA ILE A 11 -17.47 4.54 0.81
C ILE A 11 -16.74 5.28 1.93
N PRO A 12 -15.49 5.79 1.76
CA PRO A 12 -14.78 6.44 2.86
C PRO A 12 -15.51 7.64 3.45
N PRO A 13 -15.94 8.63 2.67
CA PRO A 13 -16.69 9.76 3.22
C PRO A 13 -18.05 9.33 3.83
N ALA A 14 -18.74 8.34 3.23
CA ALA A 14 -20.00 7.85 3.76
C ALA A 14 -19.82 7.18 5.14
N VAL A 15 -18.75 6.41 5.33
CA VAL A 15 -18.45 5.78 6.64
C VAL A 15 -18.11 6.83 7.69
N ILE A 16 -17.32 7.86 7.35
CA ILE A 16 -17.00 8.95 8.28
C ILE A 16 -18.26 9.72 8.67
N ILE A 17 -19.15 9.99 7.71
CA ILE A 17 -20.44 10.65 7.98
C ILE A 17 -21.31 9.75 8.85
N ALA A 18 -21.45 8.47 8.53
CA ALA A 18 -22.23 7.52 9.33
C ALA A 18 -21.70 7.40 10.76
N TYR A 19 -20.37 7.33 10.92
CA TYR A 19 -19.71 7.35 12.23
C TYR A 19 -20.03 8.65 13.00
N SER A 20 -19.94 9.79 12.32
CA SER A 20 -20.25 11.10 12.93
C SER A 20 -21.70 11.17 13.39
N LEU A 21 -22.65 10.68 12.58
CA LEU A 21 -24.07 10.64 12.93
C LEU A 21 -24.33 9.69 14.11
N TYR A 22 -23.71 8.51 14.13
CA TYR A 22 -23.89 7.55 15.21
C TYR A 22 -23.43 8.08 16.57
N PHE A 23 -22.31 8.83 16.60
CA PHE A 23 -21.77 9.43 17.82
C PHE A 23 -22.25 10.88 18.06
N HIS A 24 -23.25 11.36 17.31
CA HIS A 24 -23.79 12.73 17.41
C HIS A 24 -22.74 13.83 17.28
N ILE A 25 -21.75 13.63 16.37
CA ILE A 25 -20.68 14.59 16.10
C ILE A 25 -21.10 15.52 14.99
N ASP A 26 -21.01 16.83 15.26
CA ASP A 26 -21.15 17.85 14.21
C ASP A 26 -19.88 17.84 13.31
N PHE A 27 -19.98 17.16 12.17
CA PHE A 27 -18.90 17.05 11.19
C PHE A 27 -18.41 18.42 10.68
N VAL A 28 -19.33 19.36 10.47
CA VAL A 28 -18.98 20.72 10.00
C VAL A 28 -18.20 21.47 11.08
N ASN A 29 -18.58 21.30 12.34
CA ASN A 29 -17.85 21.88 13.46
C ASN A 29 -16.44 21.26 13.61
N VAL A 30 -16.28 19.95 13.38
CA VAL A 30 -14.93 19.32 13.37
C VAL A 30 -14.05 19.99 12.31
N LEU A 31 -14.54 20.19 11.08
CA LEU A 31 -13.79 20.86 10.02
C LEU A 31 -13.43 22.30 10.37
N LYS A 32 -14.36 23.07 10.94
CA LYS A 32 -14.13 24.46 11.30
C LYS A 32 -13.16 24.65 12.46
N THR A 33 -13.10 23.69 13.37
CA THR A 33 -12.30 23.76 14.59
C THR A 33 -11.07 22.87 14.54
N MET A 34 -10.76 22.33 13.35
CA MET A 34 -9.53 21.54 13.15
C MET A 34 -8.30 22.41 13.41
N ASP A 35 -7.40 21.90 14.24
CA ASP A 35 -6.16 22.60 14.55
C ASP A 35 -5.29 22.70 13.29
N PRO A 36 -4.96 23.93 12.82
CA PRO A 36 -4.15 24.10 11.63
C PRO A 36 -2.70 23.60 11.81
N VAL A 37 -2.19 23.55 13.05
CA VAL A 37 -0.86 22.99 13.34
C VAL A 37 -0.91 21.50 13.14
N LEU A 38 -1.95 20.81 13.61
CA LEU A 38 -2.14 19.40 13.42
C LEU A 38 -2.26 19.05 11.93
N LEU A 39 -3.05 19.80 11.16
CA LEU A 39 -3.15 19.65 9.71
C LEU A 39 -1.78 19.79 9.03
N ALA A 40 -1.04 20.86 9.37
CA ALA A 40 0.29 21.08 8.81
C ALA A 40 1.27 19.95 9.15
N LEU A 41 1.24 19.44 10.37
CA LEU A 41 2.08 18.33 10.82
C LEU A 41 1.73 17.03 10.06
N PHE A 42 0.44 16.70 9.90
CA PHE A 42 0.04 15.50 9.14
C PHE A 42 0.53 15.58 7.70
N VAL A 43 0.25 16.66 7.00
CA VAL A 43 0.71 16.85 5.62
C VAL A 43 2.24 16.83 5.53
N ALA A 44 2.93 17.53 6.42
CA ALA A 44 4.40 17.60 6.38
C ALA A 44 5.03 16.23 6.66
N THR A 45 4.63 15.53 7.71
CA THR A 45 5.19 14.21 8.06
C THR A 45 4.84 13.15 7.01
N TYR A 46 3.64 13.20 6.44
CA TYR A 46 3.26 12.35 5.31
C TYR A 46 4.17 12.59 4.09
N LEU A 47 4.37 13.83 3.68
CA LEU A 47 5.25 14.13 2.54
C LEU A 47 6.70 13.73 2.82
N VAL A 48 7.22 14.00 4.03
CA VAL A 48 8.58 13.58 4.41
C VAL A 48 8.71 12.06 4.43
N GLN A 49 7.71 11.34 4.95
CA GLN A 49 7.65 9.88 4.86
C GLN A 49 7.75 9.41 3.40
N LEU A 50 6.95 9.99 2.50
CA LEU A 50 6.97 9.62 1.08
C LEU A 50 8.32 9.92 0.42
N LEU A 51 8.99 11.03 0.80
CA LEU A 51 10.34 11.35 0.33
C LEU A 51 11.36 10.29 0.79
N ILE A 52 11.30 9.84 2.04
CA ILE A 52 12.18 8.77 2.55
C ILE A 52 11.89 7.45 1.82
N LEU A 53 10.62 7.08 1.69
CA LEU A 53 10.25 5.85 1.00
C LEU A 53 10.58 5.90 -0.50
N ALA A 54 10.55 7.06 -1.14
CA ALA A 54 10.97 7.23 -2.53
C ALA A 54 12.46 6.95 -2.74
N ILE A 55 13.33 7.16 -1.74
CA ILE A 55 14.74 6.73 -1.79
C ILE A 55 14.81 5.21 -1.91
N ARG A 56 14.05 4.49 -1.08
CA ARG A 56 13.94 3.02 -1.11
C ARG A 56 13.41 2.55 -2.47
N ASP A 57 12.31 3.11 -2.92
CA ASP A 57 11.61 2.69 -4.13
C ASP A 57 12.46 2.95 -5.37
N SER A 58 13.18 4.07 -5.43
CA SER A 58 14.15 4.37 -6.49
C SER A 58 15.30 3.33 -6.51
N ARG A 59 15.75 2.85 -5.34
CA ARG A 59 16.77 1.79 -5.25
C ARG A 59 16.25 0.44 -5.76
N ILE A 60 15.01 0.10 -5.46
CA ILE A 60 14.36 -1.16 -5.88
C ILE A 60 14.08 -1.14 -7.38
N THR A 61 13.42 -0.08 -7.86
CA THR A 61 12.88 -0.02 -9.23
C THR A 61 13.87 0.50 -10.26
N LYS A 62 14.97 1.12 -9.80
CA LYS A 62 15.97 1.82 -10.63
C LYS A 62 15.38 2.96 -11.48
N VAL A 63 14.26 3.55 -11.04
CA VAL A 63 13.71 4.77 -11.62
C VAL A 63 14.26 6.00 -10.90
N PRO A 64 14.23 7.20 -11.51
CA PRO A 64 14.62 8.43 -10.84
C PRO A 64 13.82 8.67 -9.56
N TYR A 65 14.47 9.25 -8.55
CA TYR A 65 13.89 9.53 -7.23
C TYR A 65 12.51 10.21 -7.29
N PHE A 66 12.38 11.28 -8.07
CA PHE A 66 11.10 12.00 -8.22
C PHE A 66 10.03 11.16 -8.94
N THR A 67 10.41 10.24 -9.80
CA THR A 67 9.47 9.28 -10.41
C THR A 67 8.93 8.32 -9.35
N ALA A 68 9.80 7.82 -8.47
CA ALA A 68 9.40 6.97 -7.35
C ALA A 68 8.48 7.73 -6.36
N PHE A 69 8.82 8.97 -6.02
CA PHE A 69 7.97 9.83 -5.19
C PHE A 69 6.56 10.02 -5.79
N LYS A 70 6.49 10.41 -7.08
CA LYS A 70 5.21 10.57 -7.78
C LYS A 70 4.41 9.27 -7.84
N ALA A 71 5.07 8.14 -8.11
CA ALA A 71 4.42 6.84 -8.17
C ALA A 71 3.80 6.47 -6.82
N ARG A 72 4.51 6.70 -5.72
CA ARG A 72 4.03 6.43 -4.37
C ARG A 72 2.86 7.34 -3.99
N LEU A 73 2.98 8.64 -4.21
CA LEU A 73 1.92 9.61 -3.92
C LEU A 73 0.63 9.26 -4.70
N LEU A 74 0.77 8.94 -5.98
CA LEU A 74 -0.35 8.54 -6.83
C LEU A 74 -0.91 7.17 -6.43
N GLY A 75 -0.05 6.21 -6.07
CA GLY A 75 -0.45 4.89 -5.57
C GLY A 75 -1.36 5.00 -4.35
N ASN A 76 -0.99 5.83 -3.37
CA ASN A 76 -1.79 6.05 -2.17
C ASN A 76 -3.17 6.63 -2.51
N ALA A 77 -3.24 7.61 -3.44
CA ALA A 77 -4.52 8.16 -3.89
C ALA A 77 -5.42 7.11 -4.57
N VAL A 78 -4.84 6.26 -5.42
CA VAL A 78 -5.58 5.17 -6.07
C VAL A 78 -6.04 4.13 -5.04
N GLY A 79 -5.25 3.89 -3.99
CA GLY A 79 -5.60 3.02 -2.86
C GLY A 79 -6.83 3.46 -2.07
N LEU A 80 -7.18 4.76 -2.07
CA LEU A 80 -8.44 5.24 -1.50
C LEU A 80 -9.66 4.66 -2.21
N VAL A 81 -9.52 4.39 -3.51
CA VAL A 81 -10.63 4.02 -4.40
C VAL A 81 -10.64 2.53 -4.69
N ILE A 82 -9.48 1.97 -5.00
CA ILE A 82 -9.33 0.54 -5.30
C ILE A 82 -8.83 -0.14 -4.03
N PRO A 83 -9.67 -0.95 -3.37
CA PRO A 83 -9.32 -1.55 -2.10
C PRO A 83 -8.14 -2.51 -2.22
N GLY A 84 -7.33 -2.53 -1.18
CA GLY A 84 -6.17 -3.40 -1.06
C GLY A 84 -4.94 -2.93 -1.83
N TRP A 85 -3.88 -3.65 -1.66
CA TRP A 85 -2.55 -3.36 -2.22
C TRP A 85 -2.54 -3.34 -3.75
N ALA A 86 -3.38 -4.16 -4.39
CA ALA A 86 -3.40 -4.29 -5.84
C ALA A 86 -3.64 -2.96 -6.58
N GLY A 87 -4.50 -2.08 -6.04
CA GLY A 87 -4.76 -0.77 -6.63
C GLY A 87 -3.54 0.15 -6.56
N GLN A 88 -2.90 0.19 -5.39
CA GLN A 88 -1.69 0.99 -5.17
C GLN A 88 -0.54 0.51 -6.04
N ASP A 89 -0.28 -0.79 -6.06
CA ASP A 89 0.83 -1.38 -6.80
C ASP A 89 0.64 -1.27 -8.30
N LEU A 90 -0.59 -1.42 -8.81
CA LEU A 90 -0.88 -1.21 -10.22
C LEU A 90 -0.66 0.26 -10.63
N ALA A 91 -1.05 1.21 -9.79
CA ALA A 91 -0.82 2.63 -10.05
C ALA A 91 0.68 2.95 -10.06
N ARG A 92 1.46 2.45 -9.08
CA ARG A 92 2.92 2.60 -9.05
C ARG A 92 3.55 1.96 -10.28
N ALA A 93 3.21 0.70 -10.59
CA ALA A 93 3.71 0.00 -11.76
C ALA A 93 3.42 0.76 -13.06
N SER A 94 2.27 1.41 -13.17
CA SER A 94 1.92 2.21 -14.35
C SER A 94 2.84 3.41 -14.55
N VAL A 95 3.24 4.08 -13.45
CA VAL A 95 4.19 5.19 -13.50
C VAL A 95 5.59 4.68 -13.83
N TYR A 96 6.03 3.59 -13.19
CA TYR A 96 7.35 2.98 -13.44
C TYR A 96 7.48 2.44 -14.85
N SER A 97 6.42 1.86 -15.41
CA SER A 97 6.43 1.30 -16.76
C SER A 97 6.61 2.35 -17.85
N ARG A 98 6.22 3.60 -17.60
CA ARG A 98 6.52 4.72 -18.52
C ARG A 98 8.03 4.97 -18.63
N TYR A 99 8.77 4.74 -17.54
CA TYR A 99 10.22 4.87 -17.51
C TYR A 99 10.93 3.60 -17.99
N ASN A 100 10.53 2.46 -17.48
CA ASN A 100 11.17 1.15 -17.75
C ASN A 100 10.67 0.49 -19.05
N GLN A 101 9.59 0.98 -19.64
CA GLN A 101 8.91 0.41 -20.82
C GLN A 101 8.49 -1.07 -20.67
N ASP A 102 8.31 -1.54 -19.43
CA ASP A 102 7.99 -2.92 -19.09
C ASP A 102 7.05 -2.96 -17.87
N LEU A 103 5.78 -3.25 -18.11
CA LEU A 103 4.75 -3.29 -17.06
C LEU A 103 4.95 -4.48 -16.11
N VAL A 104 5.36 -5.64 -16.64
CA VAL A 104 5.57 -6.86 -15.82
C VAL A 104 6.71 -6.64 -14.84
N LYS A 105 7.83 -6.11 -15.33
CA LYS A 105 8.96 -5.72 -14.49
C LYS A 105 8.55 -4.70 -13.45
N SER A 106 7.87 -3.64 -13.87
CA SER A 106 7.44 -2.55 -12.99
C SER A 106 6.48 -3.04 -11.90
N PHE A 107 5.58 -3.96 -12.22
CA PHE A 107 4.65 -4.55 -11.26
C PHE A 107 5.38 -5.49 -10.28
N ALA A 108 6.30 -6.34 -10.75
CA ALA A 108 7.09 -7.21 -9.88
C ALA A 108 7.94 -6.41 -8.88
N LEU A 109 8.51 -5.28 -9.31
CA LEU A 109 9.28 -4.39 -8.45
C LEU A 109 8.39 -3.61 -7.47
N SER A 110 7.19 -3.20 -7.87
CA SER A 110 6.19 -2.60 -6.97
C SER A 110 5.77 -3.58 -5.86
N LEU A 111 5.57 -4.87 -6.19
CA LEU A 111 5.34 -5.90 -5.18
C LEU A 111 6.53 -6.05 -4.21
N SER A 112 7.76 -5.84 -4.69
CA SER A 112 8.93 -5.84 -3.81
C SER A 112 8.94 -4.66 -2.84
N GLU A 113 8.40 -3.49 -3.23
CA GLU A 113 8.17 -2.35 -2.32
C GLU A 113 7.11 -2.69 -1.27
N ALA A 114 5.98 -3.29 -1.70
CA ALA A 114 4.90 -3.70 -0.82
C ALA A 114 5.35 -4.72 0.24
N PHE A 115 6.30 -5.61 -0.09
CA PHE A 115 6.91 -6.52 0.88
C PHE A 115 7.49 -5.76 2.08
N TYR A 116 8.29 -4.73 1.85
CA TYR A 116 8.88 -3.94 2.94
C TYR A 116 7.82 -3.17 3.71
N ASP A 117 6.87 -2.53 3.02
CA ASP A 117 5.79 -1.78 3.67
C ASP A 117 4.99 -2.69 4.60
N VAL A 118 4.56 -3.86 4.10
CA VAL A 118 3.70 -4.77 4.87
C VAL A 118 4.45 -5.45 5.99
N VAL A 119 5.64 -5.99 5.72
CA VAL A 119 6.37 -6.77 6.73
C VAL A 119 6.87 -5.86 7.85
N ILE A 120 7.48 -4.72 7.53
CA ILE A 120 8.03 -3.82 8.55
C ILE A 120 6.91 -3.17 9.36
N GLY A 121 5.87 -2.64 8.71
CA GLY A 121 4.73 -2.03 9.41
C GLY A 121 4.00 -3.04 10.31
N SER A 122 3.79 -4.27 9.82
CA SER A 122 3.17 -5.33 10.62
C SER A 122 4.04 -5.74 11.82
N LEU A 123 5.36 -5.88 11.64
CA LEU A 123 6.26 -6.20 12.75
C LEU A 123 6.30 -5.07 13.78
N MET A 124 6.31 -3.81 13.36
CA MET A 124 6.22 -2.67 14.28
C MET A 124 4.93 -2.73 15.09
N PHE A 125 3.77 -2.98 14.45
CA PHE A 125 2.51 -3.12 15.16
C PHE A 125 2.56 -4.27 16.16
N LEU A 126 2.99 -5.48 15.75
CA LEU A 126 3.03 -6.67 16.60
C LEU A 126 3.94 -6.50 17.82
N VAL A 127 5.06 -5.78 17.67
CA VAL A 127 5.97 -5.48 18.80
C VAL A 127 5.37 -4.47 19.78
N LEU A 128 4.63 -3.47 19.24
CA LEU A 128 4.15 -2.36 20.05
C LEU A 128 2.76 -2.61 20.65
N VAL A 129 1.95 -3.51 20.09
CA VAL A 129 0.56 -3.74 20.54
C VAL A 129 0.46 -4.16 22.00
N GLU A 130 1.51 -4.80 22.54
CA GLU A 130 1.55 -5.21 23.97
C GLU A 130 1.57 -4.03 24.95
N ILE A 131 1.94 -2.81 24.49
CA ILE A 131 2.00 -1.60 25.34
C ILE A 131 0.60 -1.24 25.84
N ARG A 132 -0.43 -1.44 25.02
CA ARG A 132 -1.81 -1.15 25.36
C ARG A 132 -2.75 -2.10 24.62
N ALA A 133 -2.67 -3.40 24.93
CA ALA A 133 -3.51 -4.41 24.31
C ALA A 133 -5.00 -4.20 24.66
N SER A 134 -5.84 -4.27 23.66
CA SER A 134 -7.30 -4.24 23.75
C SER A 134 -7.89 -5.48 23.06
N PRO A 135 -9.06 -6.00 23.48
CA PRO A 135 -9.72 -7.09 22.74
C PRO A 135 -9.95 -6.81 21.25
N VAL A 136 -10.12 -5.55 20.88
CA VAL A 136 -10.28 -5.12 19.48
C VAL A 136 -9.00 -5.34 18.68
N ASP A 137 -7.82 -5.27 19.32
CA ASP A 137 -6.53 -5.48 18.66
C ASP A 137 -6.37 -6.88 18.07
N PHE A 138 -7.14 -7.87 18.56
CA PHE A 138 -7.11 -9.23 18.03
C PHE A 138 -7.34 -9.30 16.52
N ILE A 139 -8.24 -8.45 15.98
CA ILE A 139 -8.51 -8.39 14.53
C ILE A 139 -7.26 -7.91 13.79
N TYR A 140 -6.58 -6.89 14.31
CA TYR A 140 -5.36 -6.32 13.70
C TYR A 140 -4.17 -7.25 13.86
N ILE A 141 -4.06 -7.95 14.99
CA ILE A 141 -3.03 -8.98 15.21
C ILE A 141 -3.18 -10.10 14.17
N LEU A 142 -4.38 -10.61 13.96
CA LEU A 142 -4.62 -11.64 12.93
C LEU A 142 -4.31 -11.14 11.52
N ALA A 143 -4.74 -9.92 11.19
CA ALA A 143 -4.48 -9.32 9.90
C ALA A 143 -2.96 -9.14 9.66
N THR A 144 -2.23 -8.60 10.64
CA THR A 144 -0.78 -8.37 10.53
C THR A 144 0.00 -9.68 10.50
N LEU A 145 -0.31 -10.66 11.36
CA LEU A 145 0.33 -11.98 11.33
C LEU A 145 0.11 -12.69 10.01
N GLY A 146 -1.13 -12.71 9.52
CA GLY A 146 -1.45 -13.31 8.22
C GLY A 146 -0.68 -12.66 7.07
N ASN A 147 -0.55 -11.34 7.09
CA ASN A 147 0.22 -10.60 6.08
C ASN A 147 1.72 -10.89 6.20
N VAL A 148 2.33 -10.85 7.40
CA VAL A 148 3.76 -11.19 7.58
C VAL A 148 4.04 -12.59 7.06
N VAL A 149 3.26 -13.58 7.48
CA VAL A 149 3.43 -14.97 7.03
C VAL A 149 3.27 -15.07 5.52
N GLY A 150 2.22 -14.48 4.97
CA GLY A 150 1.95 -14.52 3.52
C GLY A 150 3.05 -13.87 2.69
N TRP A 151 3.50 -12.67 3.07
CA TRP A 151 4.54 -11.95 2.33
C TRP A 151 5.93 -12.59 2.50
N VAL A 152 6.30 -13.03 3.70
CA VAL A 152 7.60 -13.69 3.93
C VAL A 152 7.64 -15.05 3.23
N ALA A 153 6.59 -15.86 3.35
CA ALA A 153 6.51 -17.15 2.66
C ALA A 153 6.46 -16.98 1.14
N GLY A 154 5.65 -16.04 0.64
CA GLY A 154 5.53 -15.74 -0.79
C GLY A 154 6.83 -15.22 -1.39
N THR A 155 7.49 -14.26 -0.77
CA THR A 155 8.77 -13.73 -1.22
C THR A 155 9.87 -14.80 -1.13
N GLY A 156 9.92 -15.55 -0.03
CA GLY A 156 10.83 -16.68 0.12
C GLY A 156 10.63 -17.71 -0.99
N TYR A 157 9.38 -18.11 -1.25
CA TYR A 157 9.05 -19.02 -2.34
C TYR A 157 9.55 -18.48 -3.71
N VAL A 158 9.30 -17.22 -4.02
CA VAL A 158 9.75 -16.56 -5.25
C VAL A 158 11.27 -16.60 -5.38
N ILE A 159 12.02 -16.26 -4.31
CA ILE A 159 13.48 -16.27 -4.30
C ILE A 159 14.04 -17.68 -4.52
N PHE A 160 13.47 -18.70 -3.84
CA PHE A 160 13.97 -20.07 -3.94
C PHE A 160 13.60 -20.76 -5.28
N THR A 161 12.54 -20.31 -5.94
CA THR A 161 12.03 -20.93 -7.18
C THR A 161 12.30 -20.11 -8.44
N SER A 162 12.93 -18.94 -8.35
CA SER A 162 13.13 -18.01 -9.47
C SER A 162 13.84 -18.64 -10.68
N LYS A 163 14.77 -19.56 -10.46
CA LYS A 163 15.49 -20.28 -11.56
C LYS A 163 15.07 -21.74 -11.71
N LYS A 164 13.96 -22.16 -11.10
CA LYS A 164 13.51 -23.55 -11.09
C LYS A 164 12.12 -23.67 -11.67
N VAL A 165 11.94 -24.70 -12.49
CA VAL A 165 10.61 -25.12 -12.90
C VAL A 165 10.01 -25.95 -11.78
N VAL A 166 8.94 -25.43 -11.17
CA VAL A 166 8.24 -26.13 -10.08
C VAL A 166 7.01 -26.85 -10.64
N LYS A 167 7.01 -28.17 -10.57
CA LYS A 167 5.90 -29.00 -11.11
C LYS A 167 4.50 -28.59 -10.58
N ALA A 168 4.42 -28.11 -9.34
CA ALA A 168 3.16 -27.63 -8.77
C ALA A 168 2.70 -26.34 -9.46
N GLU A 169 3.61 -25.41 -9.78
CA GLU A 169 3.28 -24.20 -10.55
C GLU A 169 2.81 -24.55 -11.95
N GLU A 170 3.53 -25.43 -12.65
CA GLU A 170 3.13 -25.85 -13.99
C GLU A 170 1.71 -26.44 -13.99
N ARG A 171 1.37 -27.28 -13.00
CA ARG A 171 0.04 -27.84 -12.87
C ARG A 171 -1.01 -26.76 -12.61
N LEU A 172 -0.71 -25.80 -11.73
CA LEU A 172 -1.63 -24.71 -11.39
C LEU A 172 -1.87 -23.80 -12.61
N ILE A 173 -0.78 -23.41 -13.29
CA ILE A 173 -0.81 -22.57 -14.49
C ILE A 173 -1.60 -23.26 -15.61
N LYS A 174 -1.39 -24.57 -15.79
CA LYS A 174 -2.13 -25.39 -16.74
C LYS A 174 -3.62 -25.48 -16.38
N LEU A 175 -3.95 -25.68 -15.10
CA LEU A 175 -5.32 -25.68 -14.62
C LEU A 175 -6.03 -24.34 -14.87
N MET A 176 -5.30 -23.22 -14.72
CA MET A 176 -5.80 -21.87 -14.97
C MET A 176 -5.78 -21.47 -16.45
N ARG A 177 -5.26 -22.32 -17.35
CA ARG A 177 -5.05 -22.03 -18.79
C ARG A 177 -4.18 -20.79 -19.03
N LEU A 178 -3.11 -20.64 -18.24
CA LEU A 178 -2.18 -19.51 -18.26
C LEU A 178 -0.77 -19.92 -18.69
N GLU A 179 -0.60 -21.04 -19.40
CA GLU A 179 0.69 -21.58 -19.83
C GLU A 179 1.51 -20.54 -20.61
N ASN A 180 0.83 -19.76 -21.43
CA ASN A 180 1.42 -18.72 -22.26
C ASN A 180 2.07 -17.57 -21.45
N TYR A 181 1.71 -17.43 -20.18
CA TYR A 181 2.25 -16.39 -19.29
C TYR A 181 3.35 -16.90 -18.36
N TYR A 182 3.73 -18.19 -18.49
CA TYR A 182 4.75 -18.79 -17.63
C TYR A 182 6.09 -18.07 -17.70
N SER A 183 6.53 -17.68 -18.89
CA SER A 183 7.77 -16.91 -19.09
C SER A 183 7.73 -15.54 -18.40
N LEU A 184 6.57 -14.87 -18.41
CA LEU A 184 6.38 -13.60 -17.72
C LEU A 184 6.41 -13.77 -16.20
N LEU A 185 5.84 -14.86 -15.68
CA LEU A 185 5.93 -15.19 -14.26
C LEU A 185 7.39 -15.43 -13.85
N GLN A 186 8.16 -16.20 -14.62
CA GLN A 186 9.58 -16.45 -14.32
C GLN A 186 10.39 -15.14 -14.35
N LYS A 187 10.16 -14.29 -15.35
CA LYS A 187 10.79 -12.97 -15.42
C LYS A 187 10.47 -12.13 -14.17
N GLY A 188 9.19 -12.12 -13.72
CA GLY A 188 8.79 -11.43 -12.49
C GLY A 188 9.53 -11.96 -11.26
N LYS A 189 9.66 -13.29 -11.11
CA LYS A 189 10.41 -13.92 -10.01
C LYS A 189 11.89 -13.51 -10.01
N ASP A 190 12.53 -13.50 -11.15
CA ASP A 190 13.93 -13.09 -11.26
C ASP A 190 14.11 -11.63 -10.84
N MET A 191 13.21 -10.73 -11.22
CA MET A 191 13.23 -9.32 -10.80
C MET A 191 13.10 -9.17 -9.28
N VAL A 192 12.16 -9.88 -8.66
CA VAL A 192 11.99 -9.86 -7.19
C VAL A 192 13.25 -10.36 -6.50
N LYS A 193 13.85 -11.45 -6.99
CA LYS A 193 15.09 -11.99 -6.42
C LYS A 193 16.25 -11.01 -6.53
N GLU A 194 16.44 -10.36 -7.68
CA GLU A 194 17.49 -9.36 -7.89
C GLU A 194 17.28 -8.14 -6.96
N ALA A 195 16.03 -7.76 -6.69
CA ALA A 195 15.70 -6.66 -5.78
C ALA A 195 15.86 -7.03 -4.29
N THR A 196 15.96 -8.33 -3.95
CA THR A 196 15.96 -8.84 -2.56
C THR A 196 17.33 -9.40 -2.18
N THR A 197 18.38 -8.57 -2.24
CA THR A 197 19.71 -8.92 -1.72
C THR A 197 19.77 -8.69 -0.21
N LYS A 198 20.77 -9.26 0.49
CA LYS A 198 20.96 -9.04 1.94
C LYS A 198 21.11 -7.55 2.28
N GLU A 199 21.91 -6.82 1.50
CA GLU A 199 22.08 -5.38 1.67
C GLU A 199 20.76 -4.64 1.43
N ALA A 200 20.04 -4.98 0.36
CA ALA A 200 18.73 -4.40 0.07
C ALA A 200 17.72 -4.65 1.20
N LEU A 201 17.70 -5.86 1.77
CA LEU A 201 16.83 -6.18 2.90
C LEU A 201 17.10 -5.25 4.08
N ILE A 202 18.34 -5.05 4.48
CA ILE A 202 18.69 -4.20 5.61
C ILE A 202 18.35 -2.73 5.32
N VAL A 203 18.88 -2.18 4.23
CA VAL A 203 18.75 -0.76 3.92
C VAL A 203 17.29 -0.38 3.66
N ASN A 204 16.55 -1.20 2.90
CA ASN A 204 15.16 -0.90 2.59
C ASN A 204 14.25 -1.07 3.82
N SER A 205 14.54 -2.02 4.72
CA SER A 205 13.84 -2.14 6.00
C SER A 205 14.08 -0.94 6.90
N LEU A 206 15.32 -0.45 7.00
CA LEU A 206 15.64 0.75 7.78
C LEU A 206 14.98 2.00 7.21
N LEU A 207 14.96 2.18 5.90
CA LEU A 207 14.25 3.30 5.26
C LEU A 207 12.74 3.23 5.50
N THR A 208 12.16 2.03 5.48
CA THR A 208 10.73 1.83 5.77
C THR A 208 10.42 2.16 7.23
N LEU A 209 11.23 1.62 8.15
CA LEU A 209 11.12 1.92 9.58
C LEU A 209 11.20 3.43 9.84
N LEU A 210 12.21 4.09 9.28
CA LEU A 210 12.39 5.54 9.41
C LEU A 210 11.18 6.31 8.86
N GLY A 211 10.64 5.92 7.71
CA GLY A 211 9.45 6.53 7.14
C GLY A 211 8.25 6.45 8.09
N TYR A 212 7.98 5.30 8.69
CA TYR A 212 6.89 5.14 9.66
C TYR A 212 7.12 5.91 10.95
N LEU A 213 8.35 5.97 11.46
CA LEU A 213 8.68 6.76 12.64
C LEU A 213 8.46 8.27 12.38
N VAL A 214 8.83 8.76 11.21
CA VAL A 214 8.59 10.16 10.84
C VAL A 214 7.10 10.48 10.77
N GLN A 215 6.29 9.60 10.20
CA GLN A 215 4.84 9.80 10.16
C GLN A 215 4.23 9.81 11.57
N SER A 216 4.78 9.01 12.49
CA SER A 216 4.30 8.95 13.89
C SER A 216 4.48 10.28 14.64
N VAL A 217 5.38 11.16 14.20
CA VAL A 217 5.58 12.49 14.82
C VAL A 217 4.29 13.32 14.82
N ALA A 218 3.44 13.17 13.79
CA ALA A 218 2.14 13.85 13.77
C ALA A 218 1.20 13.33 14.88
N PHE A 219 1.26 12.04 15.18
CA PHE A 219 0.50 11.43 16.27
C PHE A 219 1.05 11.82 17.64
N TYR A 220 2.37 12.05 17.77
CA TYR A 220 2.99 12.53 19.01
C TYR A 220 2.42 13.89 19.46
N TYR A 221 2.01 14.75 18.54
CA TYR A 221 1.34 16.01 18.86
C TYR A 221 0.03 15.81 19.63
N ILE A 222 -0.69 14.71 19.37
CA ILE A 222 -1.99 14.40 20.03
C ILE A 222 -1.76 13.50 21.25
N VAL A 223 -0.83 12.57 21.15
CA VAL A 223 -0.46 11.60 22.20
C VAL A 223 1.03 11.76 22.49
N PRO A 224 1.41 12.73 23.38
CA PRO A 224 2.82 13.04 23.64
C PRO A 224 3.48 11.96 24.51
N SER A 225 3.52 10.73 24.01
CA SER A 225 4.06 9.56 24.67
C SER A 225 4.66 8.61 23.65
N PHE A 226 6.00 8.58 23.57
CA PHE A 226 6.70 7.53 22.84
C PHE A 226 6.78 6.27 23.71
N PRO A 227 6.49 5.06 23.23
CA PRO A 227 6.18 4.68 21.84
C PRO A 227 4.67 4.56 21.53
N LEU A 228 3.78 5.16 22.32
CA LEU A 228 2.33 5.06 22.12
C LEU A 228 1.87 5.76 20.83
N ASP A 229 2.49 6.90 20.49
CA ASP A 229 2.27 7.61 19.20
C ASP A 229 2.60 6.70 17.99
N VAL A 230 3.68 5.93 18.09
CA VAL A 230 4.05 4.95 17.05
C VAL A 230 3.03 3.84 16.99
N LEU A 231 2.55 3.32 18.14
CA LEU A 231 1.53 2.28 18.19
C LEU A 231 0.23 2.76 17.52
N VAL A 232 -0.20 4.00 17.77
CA VAL A 232 -1.40 4.59 17.15
C VAL A 232 -1.26 4.60 15.62
N ASN A 233 -0.12 5.09 15.10
CA ASN A 233 0.17 5.07 13.67
C ASN A 233 0.18 3.64 13.11
N MET A 234 0.77 2.69 13.83
CA MET A 234 0.82 1.29 13.38
C MET A 234 -0.54 0.57 13.49
N THR A 235 -1.40 0.95 14.42
CA THR A 235 -2.79 0.45 14.47
C THR A 235 -3.56 0.92 13.23
N TYR A 236 -3.34 2.17 12.83
CA TYR A 236 -3.89 2.71 11.60
C TYR A 236 -3.37 1.97 10.37
N PHE A 237 -2.07 1.72 10.31
CA PHE A 237 -1.46 0.89 9.28
C PHE A 237 -2.05 -0.53 9.26
N ALA A 238 -2.20 -1.18 10.42
CA ALA A 238 -2.78 -2.53 10.52
C ALA A 238 -4.22 -2.58 9.98
N ALA A 239 -5.01 -1.52 10.22
CA ALA A 239 -6.33 -1.38 9.63
C ALA A 239 -6.28 -1.32 8.09
N SER A 240 -5.24 -0.70 7.51
CA SER A 240 -5.07 -0.61 6.06
C SER A 240 -4.75 -1.95 5.37
N LEU A 241 -4.33 -2.95 6.13
CA LEU A 241 -4.12 -4.31 5.61
C LEU A 241 -5.43 -5.05 5.33
N ILE A 242 -6.54 -4.58 5.88
CA ILE A 242 -7.86 -5.16 5.64
C ILE A 242 -8.39 -4.60 4.31
N PRO A 243 -8.78 -5.44 3.35
CA PRO A 243 -9.04 -5.02 1.97
C PRO A 243 -10.42 -4.35 1.81
N VAL A 244 -10.60 -3.19 2.44
CA VAL A 244 -11.76 -2.31 2.29
C VAL A 244 -11.31 -0.93 1.77
N PRO A 245 -12.14 -0.20 1.02
CA PRO A 245 -11.77 1.13 0.52
C PRO A 245 -11.36 2.07 1.66
N ALA A 246 -10.16 2.66 1.57
CA ALA A 246 -9.57 3.55 2.59
C ALA A 246 -9.66 3.00 4.02
N SER A 247 -9.58 1.69 4.23
CA SER A 247 -9.69 1.05 5.55
C SER A 247 -10.99 1.38 6.31
N SER A 248 -12.04 1.78 5.59
CA SER A 248 -13.28 2.32 6.16
C SER A 248 -13.95 1.34 7.15
N GLY A 249 -14.31 1.83 8.32
CA GLY A 249 -14.84 1.04 9.45
C GLY A 249 -13.73 0.50 10.35
N PHE A 250 -12.68 -0.08 9.80
CA PHE A 250 -11.57 -0.64 10.58
C PHE A 250 -10.63 0.46 11.11
N ALA A 251 -10.33 1.49 10.33
CA ALA A 251 -9.52 2.60 10.82
C ALA A 251 -10.23 3.36 11.95
N GLU A 252 -11.54 3.61 11.82
CA GLU A 252 -12.34 4.23 12.87
C GLU A 252 -12.38 3.35 14.13
N LEU A 253 -12.57 2.05 13.98
CA LEU A 253 -12.56 1.09 15.09
C LEU A 253 -11.21 1.08 15.82
N GLY A 254 -10.08 0.99 15.08
CA GLY A 254 -8.74 0.99 15.65
C GLY A 254 -8.40 2.30 16.37
N LEU A 255 -8.71 3.43 15.76
CA LEU A 255 -8.47 4.73 16.38
C LEU A 255 -9.35 4.97 17.61
N SER A 256 -10.56 4.38 17.68
CA SER A 256 -11.46 4.48 18.83
C SER A 256 -10.90 3.80 20.11
N ILE A 257 -9.85 2.97 19.99
CA ILE A 257 -9.14 2.41 21.14
C ILE A 257 -8.40 3.52 21.90
N TYR A 258 -7.92 4.53 21.19
CA TYR A 258 -7.04 5.59 21.72
C TYR A 258 -7.76 6.93 21.90
N PHE A 259 -8.77 7.23 21.08
CA PHE A 259 -9.33 8.55 20.94
C PHE A 259 -10.85 8.58 21.11
N ILE A 260 -11.33 9.72 21.59
CA ILE A 260 -12.76 10.02 21.56
C ILE A 260 -13.24 10.19 20.10
N PRO A 261 -14.53 9.91 19.82
CA PRO A 261 -15.04 9.87 18.44
C PRO A 261 -14.77 11.14 17.61
N ARG A 262 -14.78 12.32 18.23
CA ARG A 262 -14.49 13.59 17.55
C ARG A 262 -13.06 13.63 16.98
N VAL A 263 -12.08 13.13 17.73
CA VAL A 263 -10.67 13.06 17.29
C VAL A 263 -10.51 12.01 16.19
N VAL A 264 -11.22 10.88 16.29
CA VAL A 264 -11.24 9.86 15.23
C VAL A 264 -11.71 10.46 13.91
N VAL A 265 -12.82 11.21 13.92
CA VAL A 265 -13.32 11.90 12.71
C VAL A 265 -12.29 12.87 12.14
N ALA A 266 -11.65 13.67 13.00
CA ALA A 266 -10.62 14.61 12.56
C ALA A 266 -9.43 13.89 11.89
N LEU A 267 -8.91 12.81 12.49
CA LEU A 267 -7.81 12.02 11.94
C LEU A 267 -8.15 11.37 10.60
N ARG A 268 -9.37 10.88 10.46
CA ARG A 268 -9.84 10.29 9.20
C ARG A 268 -9.95 11.33 8.07
N ILE A 269 -10.37 12.56 8.41
CA ILE A 269 -10.38 13.67 7.44
C ILE A 269 -8.96 14.02 7.02
N LEU A 270 -8.01 14.11 7.96
CA LEU A 270 -6.60 14.40 7.68
C LEU A 270 -5.99 13.35 6.74
N GLU A 271 -6.24 12.07 6.98
CA GLU A 271 -5.79 11.01 6.07
C GLU A 271 -6.36 11.14 4.66
N LEU A 272 -7.66 11.41 4.55
CA LEU A 272 -8.26 11.61 3.23
C LEU A 272 -7.64 12.80 2.50
N ILE A 273 -7.27 13.87 3.23
CA ILE A 273 -6.55 15.02 2.67
C ILE A 273 -5.18 14.57 2.17
N ASP A 274 -4.38 13.89 3.01
CA ASP A 274 -3.03 13.44 2.68
C ASP A 274 -3.02 12.56 1.43
N TYR A 275 -3.85 11.54 1.39
CA TYR A 275 -3.88 10.62 0.25
C TYR A 275 -4.46 11.28 -1.01
N SER A 276 -5.40 12.22 -0.85
CA SER A 276 -5.98 12.96 -1.99
C SER A 276 -4.96 13.83 -2.72
N LEU A 277 -3.86 14.22 -2.08
CA LEU A 277 -2.77 14.95 -2.74
C LEU A 277 -2.25 14.23 -3.99
N GLY A 278 -2.29 12.90 -3.98
CA GLY A 278 -1.88 12.10 -5.14
C GLY A 278 -2.76 12.29 -6.38
N PHE A 279 -4.02 12.70 -6.23
CA PHE A 279 -4.88 12.97 -7.39
C PHE A 279 -4.42 14.17 -8.21
N LEU A 280 -3.59 15.07 -7.65
CA LEU A 280 -2.95 16.13 -8.42
C LEU A 280 -2.05 15.56 -9.54
N LEU A 281 -1.60 14.32 -9.38
CA LEU A 281 -0.74 13.61 -10.32
C LEU A 281 -1.51 12.59 -11.19
N ILE A 282 -2.84 12.61 -11.20
CA ILE A 282 -3.65 11.60 -11.93
C ILE A 282 -3.32 11.55 -13.43
N ARG A 283 -2.82 12.67 -13.99
CA ARG A 283 -2.39 12.76 -15.39
C ARG A 283 -1.10 11.96 -15.68
N GLU A 284 -0.36 11.56 -14.63
CA GLU A 284 0.79 10.66 -14.76
C GLU A 284 0.34 9.21 -15.07
N ILE A 285 -0.92 8.86 -14.90
CA ILE A 285 -1.47 7.59 -15.39
C ILE A 285 -2.00 7.79 -16.79
N SER A 286 -1.32 7.23 -17.79
CA SER A 286 -1.81 7.16 -19.15
C SER A 286 -2.63 5.88 -19.34
N LEU A 287 -3.94 6.00 -19.35
CA LEU A 287 -4.83 4.87 -19.64
C LEU A 287 -4.56 4.28 -21.03
N LYS A 288 -4.12 5.11 -22.00
CA LYS A 288 -3.74 4.68 -23.33
C LYS A 288 -2.49 3.80 -23.31
N ASP A 289 -1.46 4.22 -22.54
CA ASP A 289 -0.22 3.44 -22.41
C ASP A 289 -0.45 2.14 -21.63
N LEU A 290 -1.25 2.19 -20.55
CA LEU A 290 -1.66 1.00 -19.82
C LEU A 290 -2.39 0.02 -20.74
N LYS A 291 -3.37 0.49 -21.51
CA LYS A 291 -4.10 -0.36 -22.46
C LYS A 291 -3.16 -0.98 -23.49
N ARG A 292 -2.24 -0.21 -24.07
CA ARG A 292 -1.23 -0.72 -24.99
C ARG A 292 -0.39 -1.82 -24.36
N GLN A 293 0.14 -1.61 -23.14
CA GLN A 293 0.96 -2.59 -22.42
C GLN A 293 0.17 -3.85 -22.05
N PHE A 294 -1.10 -3.72 -21.66
CA PHE A 294 -1.98 -4.88 -21.46
C PHE A 294 -2.25 -5.65 -22.76
N ASP A 295 -2.46 -4.94 -23.88
CA ASP A 295 -2.64 -5.57 -25.17
C ASP A 295 -1.36 -6.28 -25.65
N GLU A 296 -0.17 -5.72 -25.36
CA GLU A 296 1.12 -6.37 -25.58
C GLU A 296 1.24 -7.66 -24.75
N ILE A 297 0.97 -7.62 -23.44
CA ILE A 297 0.96 -8.81 -22.58
C ILE A 297 0.00 -9.88 -23.12
N ARG A 298 -1.19 -9.46 -23.53
CA ARG A 298 -2.19 -10.36 -24.12
C ARG A 298 -1.74 -10.96 -25.45
N SER A 299 -0.97 -10.23 -26.26
CA SER A 299 -0.42 -10.71 -27.52
C SER A 299 0.65 -11.80 -27.31
N TYR A 300 1.46 -11.72 -26.24
CA TYR A 300 2.37 -12.80 -25.86
C TYR A 300 1.64 -14.11 -25.62
N GLY A 301 0.47 -14.06 -24.97
CA GLY A 301 -0.38 -15.24 -24.79
C GLY A 301 -0.87 -15.86 -26.10
N LYS A 302 -1.10 -15.06 -27.16
CA LYS A 302 -1.58 -15.55 -28.46
C LYS A 302 -0.47 -16.07 -29.39
N LEU A 303 0.74 -15.53 -29.27
CA LEU A 303 1.88 -15.94 -30.11
C LEU A 303 2.37 -17.35 -29.80
N SER A 304 2.20 -17.82 -28.57
CA SER A 304 2.56 -19.18 -28.18
C SER A 304 1.54 -20.24 -28.61
N GLU A 305 0.36 -19.84 -29.10
CA GLU A 305 -0.66 -20.74 -29.64
C GLU A 305 -0.42 -21.12 -31.12
N ARG A 306 0.57 -20.54 -31.81
CA ARG A 306 0.89 -20.96 -33.17
C ARG A 306 1.71 -22.23 -33.09
N PRO A 307 1.18 -23.38 -33.60
CA PRO A 307 1.97 -24.59 -33.71
C PRO A 307 3.19 -24.28 -34.58
N SER A 308 4.37 -24.67 -34.09
CA SER A 308 5.61 -24.71 -34.89
C SER A 308 5.32 -25.57 -36.11
N SER A 309 5.08 -24.94 -37.24
CA SER A 309 4.95 -25.59 -38.55
C SER A 309 6.27 -26.20 -38.98
#